data_edaf14d862968551085d20bbcb3f33de
#
_entry.id   edaf14d862968551085d20bbcb3f33de
#
_cell.length_a   1.000
_cell.length_b   1.000
_cell.length_c   1.000
_cell.angle_alpha   90.00
_cell.angle_beta   90.00
_cell.angle_gamma   90.00
#
_symmetry.space_group_name_H-M   'P 1'
#
loop_
_entity.id
_entity.type
_entity.pdbx_description
1 polymer ?
#
loop_
_entity_poly.entity_id
_entity_poly.type
_entity_poly.pdbx_seq_one_letter_code
_entity_poly.pdbx_strand_id
1 'polypeptide(L)'
;VALIPGVGPGQCEAVQPPRLAPRPGRALVVALAPAKNISLYRISLVHRSRSHIDMKGNKVNNERLEYLGDTVLSTIVGEFLFKKYPHKGEGFLTEMRSKMVSRSALNKLSSKIGLSDLIKYSRGNVGDGQFLSLDGNAFEALVGALYLDKGYHFTYKVLTRKLFSTYMDVDELENTTWNYKGKLIAWGQKNKCSVAFETISIEEIKHRKQYTVQVNIGGLPFDTAVNYSIKSAEQLVAEKAFKRIEEEQGKEKTYEINKESDE
;
A
#
# COMPACT_ATOMS: atom_id res chain seq x y z
N VAL A 1 14.65 -60.43 13.39
CA VAL A 1 13.48 -59.92 14.10
C VAL A 1 13.94 -59.50 15.48
N ALA A 2 14.11 -58.21 15.71
CA ALA A 2 14.38 -57.67 17.05
C ALA A 2 13.32 -56.63 17.35
N LEU A 3 12.47 -56.96 18.32
CA LEU A 3 11.44 -56.09 18.92
C LEU A 3 12.13 -55.07 19.83
N ILE A 4 11.84 -53.79 19.65
CA ILE A 4 12.13 -52.73 20.61
C ILE A 4 10.81 -52.44 21.34
N PRO A 5 10.77 -52.51 22.69
CA PRO A 5 9.56 -52.21 23.45
C PRO A 5 9.49 -50.73 23.83
N GLY A 6 8.28 -50.15 23.76
CA GLY A 6 7.88 -49.01 24.58
C GLY A 6 7.74 -47.67 23.87
N VAL A 7 6.68 -47.51 23.08
CA VAL A 7 6.07 -46.17 22.88
C VAL A 7 4.58 -46.37 23.07
N GLY A 8 4.04 -45.77 24.11
CA GLY A 8 2.60 -45.74 24.39
C GLY A 8 1.79 -44.98 23.33
N PRO A 9 0.47 -45.13 23.28
CA PRO A 9 -0.38 -44.47 22.26
C PRO A 9 -0.45 -42.97 22.57
N GLY A 10 0.49 -42.21 22.02
CA GLY A 10 0.43 -40.76 21.96
C GLY A 10 -0.63 -40.36 20.97
N GLN A 11 -1.54 -39.54 21.43
CA GLN A 11 -2.60 -38.89 20.64
C GLN A 11 -1.98 -38.28 19.39
N CYS A 12 -2.32 -38.80 18.22
CA CYS A 12 -2.11 -38.13 16.96
C CYS A 12 -3.06 -36.92 16.91
N GLU A 13 -2.61 -35.78 17.36
CA GLU A 13 -3.22 -34.52 16.96
C GLU A 13 -3.17 -34.47 15.45
N ALA A 14 -4.36 -34.50 14.83
CA ALA A 14 -4.51 -34.33 13.41
C ALA A 14 -3.99 -32.93 13.04
N VAL A 15 -2.78 -32.87 12.54
CA VAL A 15 -2.23 -31.65 11.90
C VAL A 15 -3.18 -31.32 10.74
N GLN A 16 -4.00 -30.29 10.94
CA GLN A 16 -4.83 -29.79 9.85
C GLN A 16 -3.90 -29.41 8.71
N PRO A 17 -4.14 -29.88 7.48
CA PRO A 17 -3.32 -29.48 6.34
C PRO A 17 -3.37 -27.96 6.23
N PRO A 18 -2.26 -27.30 5.88
CA PRO A 18 -2.23 -25.86 5.70
C PRO A 18 -3.35 -25.48 4.73
N ARG A 19 -4.20 -24.53 5.13
CA ARG A 19 -5.28 -24.03 4.24
C ARG A 19 -4.57 -23.54 2.99
N LEU A 20 -4.73 -24.28 1.90
CA LEU A 20 -4.23 -23.89 0.57
C LEU A 20 -4.71 -22.46 0.32
N ALA A 21 -3.78 -21.55 0.08
CA ALA A 21 -4.09 -20.20 -0.35
C ALA A 21 -5.07 -20.29 -1.53
N PRO A 22 -6.17 -19.53 -1.53
CA PRO A 22 -7.14 -19.59 -2.61
C PRO A 22 -6.42 -19.35 -3.94
N ARG A 23 -6.65 -20.21 -4.93
CA ARG A 23 -6.04 -20.07 -6.26
C ARG A 23 -6.30 -18.67 -6.78
N PRO A 24 -5.27 -17.97 -7.32
CA PRO A 24 -5.46 -16.64 -7.93
C PRO A 24 -6.61 -16.71 -8.94
N GLY A 25 -7.51 -15.76 -8.91
CA GLY A 25 -8.72 -15.73 -9.74
C GLY A 25 -10.02 -16.21 -9.05
N ARG A 26 -9.97 -17.08 -8.04
CA ARG A 26 -11.18 -17.52 -7.33
C ARG A 26 -11.81 -16.41 -6.47
N ALA A 27 -10.98 -15.55 -5.88
CA ALA A 27 -11.46 -14.40 -5.09
C ALA A 27 -12.19 -13.39 -5.97
N LEU A 28 -11.70 -13.17 -7.20
CA LEU A 28 -12.34 -12.28 -8.17
C LEU A 28 -13.70 -12.85 -8.64
N VAL A 29 -13.76 -14.15 -8.93
CA VAL A 29 -15.01 -14.84 -9.33
C VAL A 29 -16.05 -14.75 -8.21
N VAL A 30 -15.67 -14.91 -6.95
CA VAL A 30 -16.59 -14.78 -5.80
C VAL A 30 -17.04 -13.33 -5.58
N ALA A 31 -16.19 -12.35 -5.87
CA ALA A 31 -16.55 -10.93 -5.81
C ALA A 31 -17.53 -10.53 -6.92
N LEU A 32 -17.45 -11.16 -8.09
CA LEU A 32 -18.24 -10.83 -9.28
C LEU A 32 -19.55 -11.61 -9.44
N ALA A 33 -19.80 -12.64 -8.63
CA ALA A 33 -20.98 -13.50 -8.80
C ALA A 33 -22.23 -12.95 -8.07
N PRO A 34 -23.42 -13.01 -8.69
CA PRO A 34 -23.70 -12.95 -10.11
C PRO A 34 -23.78 -11.50 -10.61
N ALA A 35 -22.97 -11.15 -11.59
CA ALA A 35 -22.99 -9.81 -12.20
C ALA A 35 -24.33 -9.56 -12.89
N LYS A 36 -24.97 -8.40 -12.59
CA LYS A 36 -26.15 -7.93 -13.32
C LYS A 36 -25.76 -7.36 -14.68
N ASN A 37 -24.62 -6.65 -14.73
CA ASN A 37 -24.08 -6.04 -15.94
C ASN A 37 -22.61 -6.41 -16.15
N ILE A 38 -22.38 -7.54 -16.83
CA ILE A 38 -21.03 -8.05 -17.13
C ILE A 38 -20.18 -7.09 -17.99
N SER A 39 -20.81 -6.19 -18.76
CA SER A 39 -20.09 -5.24 -19.61
C SER A 39 -19.27 -4.26 -18.78
N LEU A 40 -19.74 -3.81 -17.61
CA LEU A 40 -18.98 -2.94 -16.71
C LEU A 40 -17.63 -3.59 -16.30
N TYR A 41 -17.67 -4.86 -15.93
CA TYR A 41 -16.48 -5.61 -15.54
C TYR A 41 -15.53 -5.86 -16.71
N ARG A 42 -16.05 -6.07 -17.92
CA ARG A 42 -15.21 -6.20 -19.13
C ARG A 42 -14.51 -4.88 -19.44
N ILE A 43 -15.21 -3.74 -19.31
CA ILE A 43 -14.65 -2.41 -19.55
C ILE A 43 -13.59 -2.09 -18.49
N SER A 44 -13.79 -2.44 -17.22
CA SER A 44 -12.82 -2.16 -16.16
C SER A 44 -11.44 -2.81 -16.40
N LEU A 45 -11.39 -3.85 -17.22
CA LEU A 45 -10.16 -4.57 -17.60
C LEU A 45 -9.51 -4.03 -18.88
N VAL A 46 -10.08 -3.03 -19.56
CA VAL A 46 -9.53 -2.48 -20.80
C VAL A 46 -8.74 -1.22 -20.51
N HIS A 47 -7.40 -1.34 -20.49
CA HIS A 47 -6.52 -0.19 -20.34
C HIS A 47 -6.62 0.78 -21.54
N ARG A 48 -6.39 2.06 -21.33
CA ARG A 48 -6.45 3.12 -22.35
C ARG A 48 -5.62 2.83 -23.60
N SER A 49 -4.50 2.10 -23.49
CA SER A 49 -3.66 1.72 -24.64
C SER A 49 -4.35 0.73 -25.59
N ARG A 50 -5.44 0.10 -25.16
CA ARG A 50 -6.23 -0.84 -25.94
C ARG A 50 -7.72 -0.39 -26.05
N SER A 51 -7.95 0.91 -25.99
CA SER A 51 -9.30 1.47 -26.20
C SER A 51 -9.85 1.08 -27.57
N HIS A 52 -11.16 0.93 -27.63
CA HIS A 52 -11.89 0.76 -28.89
C HIS A 52 -13.00 1.80 -28.99
N ILE A 53 -13.52 2.00 -30.18
CA ILE A 53 -14.65 2.92 -30.44
C ILE A 53 -15.93 2.08 -30.46
N ASP A 54 -16.95 2.51 -29.73
CA ASP A 54 -18.28 1.90 -29.76
C ASP A 54 -19.08 2.34 -31.02
N MET A 55 -20.25 1.76 -31.21
CA MET A 55 -21.12 2.09 -32.35
C MET A 55 -21.64 3.55 -32.33
N LYS A 56 -21.46 4.24 -31.22
CA LYS A 56 -21.85 5.67 -31.06
C LYS A 56 -20.67 6.63 -31.21
N GLY A 57 -19.47 6.10 -31.55
CA GLY A 57 -18.25 6.89 -31.69
C GLY A 57 -17.53 7.21 -30.38
N ASN A 58 -17.94 6.66 -29.24
CA ASN A 58 -17.28 6.91 -27.96
C ASN A 58 -16.08 5.99 -27.77
N LYS A 59 -15.01 6.55 -27.19
CA LYS A 59 -13.84 5.79 -26.78
C LYS A 59 -14.14 5.00 -25.51
N VAL A 60 -14.00 3.68 -25.57
CA VAL A 60 -14.29 2.75 -24.49
C VAL A 60 -12.98 2.22 -23.90
N ASN A 61 -12.76 2.49 -22.61
CA ASN A 61 -11.66 1.99 -21.79
C ASN A 61 -12.06 2.10 -20.30
N ASN A 62 -11.12 1.79 -19.40
CA ASN A 62 -11.38 1.79 -17.97
C ASN A 62 -11.29 3.16 -17.27
N GLU A 63 -10.80 4.22 -17.91
CA GLU A 63 -10.51 5.52 -17.25
C GLU A 63 -11.72 6.13 -16.51
N ARG A 64 -12.92 6.05 -17.09
CA ARG A 64 -14.13 6.57 -16.43
C ARG A 64 -14.56 5.76 -15.21
N LEU A 65 -14.36 4.45 -15.26
CA LEU A 65 -14.62 3.55 -14.12
C LEU A 65 -13.55 3.70 -13.05
N GLU A 66 -12.29 3.89 -13.42
CA GLU A 66 -11.17 4.21 -12.55
C GLU A 66 -11.46 5.47 -11.74
N TYR A 67 -11.84 6.58 -12.41
CA TYR A 67 -12.20 7.83 -11.74
C TYR A 67 -13.33 7.66 -10.70
N LEU A 68 -14.39 6.95 -11.06
CA LEU A 68 -15.48 6.67 -10.11
C LEU A 68 -15.05 5.74 -8.99
N GLY A 69 -14.28 4.71 -9.34
CA GLY A 69 -13.81 3.70 -8.41
C GLY A 69 -12.86 4.23 -7.36
N ASP A 70 -11.93 5.13 -7.72
CA ASP A 70 -11.05 5.83 -6.78
C ASP A 70 -11.87 6.57 -5.71
N THR A 71 -12.88 7.35 -6.14
CA THR A 71 -13.76 8.10 -5.22
C THR A 71 -14.51 7.15 -4.28
N VAL A 72 -15.10 6.08 -4.81
CA VAL A 72 -15.85 5.09 -4.03
C VAL A 72 -14.92 4.33 -3.08
N LEU A 73 -13.74 3.93 -3.54
CA LEU A 73 -12.72 3.25 -2.74
C LEU A 73 -12.26 4.12 -1.58
N SER A 74 -11.96 5.39 -1.83
CA SER A 74 -11.56 6.36 -0.81
C SER A 74 -12.64 6.52 0.27
N THR A 75 -13.92 6.57 -0.11
CA THR A 75 -15.05 6.63 0.81
C THR A 75 -15.16 5.35 1.66
N ILE A 76 -15.07 4.18 1.02
CA ILE A 76 -15.17 2.88 1.71
C ILE A 76 -14.02 2.67 2.68
N VAL A 77 -12.79 3.02 2.29
CA VAL A 77 -11.61 2.93 3.17
C VAL A 77 -11.73 3.90 4.33
N GLY A 78 -12.21 5.13 4.09
CA GLY A 78 -12.48 6.10 5.15
C GLY A 78 -13.48 5.58 6.18
N GLU A 79 -14.63 5.06 5.73
CA GLU A 79 -15.65 4.47 6.62
C GLU A 79 -15.10 3.25 7.37
N PHE A 80 -14.35 2.38 6.69
CA PHE A 80 -13.73 1.20 7.30
C PHE A 80 -12.76 1.59 8.42
N LEU A 81 -11.86 2.53 8.18
CA LEU A 81 -10.88 2.99 9.16
C LEU A 81 -11.55 3.71 10.34
N PHE A 82 -12.53 4.56 10.07
CA PHE A 82 -13.31 5.23 11.11
C PHE A 82 -13.96 4.24 12.08
N LYS A 83 -14.51 3.14 11.57
CA LYS A 83 -15.11 2.08 12.39
C LYS A 83 -14.09 1.19 13.07
N LYS A 84 -12.95 0.90 12.42
CA LYS A 84 -11.90 0.03 12.97
C LYS A 84 -11.13 0.74 14.10
N TYR A 85 -10.96 2.05 14.02
CA TYR A 85 -10.13 2.84 14.94
C TYR A 85 -10.91 3.99 15.62
N PRO A 86 -11.88 3.69 16.49
CA PRO A 86 -12.80 4.69 17.04
C PRO A 86 -12.12 5.74 17.94
N HIS A 87 -10.91 5.46 18.44
CA HIS A 87 -10.17 6.34 19.36
C HIS A 87 -8.94 7.01 18.72
N LYS A 88 -8.70 6.79 17.44
CA LYS A 88 -7.58 7.42 16.73
C LYS A 88 -8.02 8.76 16.10
N GLY A 89 -7.14 9.76 16.14
CA GLY A 89 -7.41 11.08 15.58
C GLY A 89 -7.39 11.10 14.03
N GLU A 90 -7.85 12.23 13.48
CA GLU A 90 -7.99 12.48 12.03
C GLU A 90 -6.67 12.25 11.27
N GLY A 91 -5.54 12.74 11.80
CA GLY A 91 -4.23 12.58 11.16
C GLY A 91 -3.85 11.11 10.95
N PHE A 92 -4.11 10.24 11.95
CA PHE A 92 -3.90 8.81 11.84
C PHE A 92 -4.79 8.19 10.75
N LEU A 93 -6.09 8.53 10.75
CA LEU A 93 -7.04 8.00 9.77
C LEU A 93 -6.66 8.42 8.34
N THR A 94 -6.21 9.65 8.16
CA THR A 94 -5.74 10.18 6.86
C THR A 94 -4.46 9.49 6.39
N GLU A 95 -3.49 9.25 7.28
CA GLU A 95 -2.28 8.51 6.98
C GLU A 95 -2.61 7.05 6.57
N MET A 96 -3.42 6.36 7.36
CA MET A 96 -3.82 4.98 7.08
C MET A 96 -4.59 4.85 5.76
N ARG A 97 -5.50 5.78 5.47
CA ARG A 97 -6.19 5.82 4.18
C ARG A 97 -5.20 5.95 3.05
N SER A 98 -4.27 6.89 3.13
CA SER A 98 -3.24 7.10 2.09
C SER A 98 -2.38 5.85 1.87
N LYS A 99 -2.06 5.10 2.92
CA LYS A 99 -1.34 3.81 2.82
C LYS A 99 -2.17 2.76 2.09
N MET A 100 -3.44 2.58 2.48
CA MET A 100 -4.32 1.55 1.92
C MET A 100 -4.67 1.78 0.46
N VAL A 101 -4.87 3.05 0.04
CA VAL A 101 -5.18 3.41 -1.36
C VAL A 101 -3.93 3.80 -2.15
N SER A 102 -2.73 3.63 -1.60
CA SER A 102 -1.51 3.90 -2.34
C SER A 102 -1.39 3.00 -3.56
N ARG A 103 -0.80 3.52 -4.65
CA ARG A 103 -0.54 2.75 -5.87
C ARG A 103 0.17 1.42 -5.59
N SER A 104 1.15 1.43 -4.69
CA SER A 104 1.87 0.21 -4.30
C SER A 104 0.96 -0.82 -3.62
N ALA A 105 0.09 -0.38 -2.71
CA ALA A 105 -0.85 -1.26 -2.01
C ALA A 105 -1.89 -1.84 -2.97
N LEU A 106 -2.46 -1.01 -3.85
CA LEU A 106 -3.44 -1.45 -4.84
C LEU A 106 -2.84 -2.40 -5.88
N ASN A 107 -1.61 -2.15 -6.35
CA ASN A 107 -0.90 -3.07 -7.23
C ASN A 107 -0.67 -4.44 -6.56
N LYS A 108 -0.19 -4.45 -5.32
CA LYS A 108 -0.02 -5.70 -4.55
C LYS A 108 -1.33 -6.45 -4.38
N LEU A 109 -2.41 -5.72 -4.07
CA LEU A 109 -3.74 -6.32 -3.92
C LEU A 109 -4.24 -6.91 -5.24
N SER A 110 -4.12 -6.17 -6.34
CA SER A 110 -4.48 -6.62 -7.70
C SER A 110 -3.77 -7.91 -8.09
N SER A 111 -2.46 -7.96 -7.87
CA SER A 111 -1.66 -9.16 -8.13
C SER A 111 -2.11 -10.34 -7.28
N LYS A 112 -2.32 -10.15 -5.96
CA LYS A 112 -2.78 -11.22 -5.05
C LYS A 112 -4.14 -11.80 -5.42
N ILE A 113 -5.06 -10.99 -5.97
CA ILE A 113 -6.37 -11.45 -6.42
C ILE A 113 -6.39 -12.00 -7.85
N GLY A 114 -5.25 -11.93 -8.57
CA GLY A 114 -5.12 -12.41 -9.96
C GLY A 114 -5.75 -11.47 -10.99
N LEU A 115 -5.92 -10.18 -10.67
CA LEU A 115 -6.50 -9.20 -11.58
C LEU A 115 -5.52 -8.85 -12.72
N SER A 116 -4.22 -8.80 -12.42
CA SER A 116 -3.15 -8.46 -13.37
C SER A 116 -3.19 -9.29 -14.65
N ASP A 117 -3.52 -10.58 -14.55
CA ASP A 117 -3.57 -11.51 -15.69
C ASP A 117 -4.77 -11.25 -16.62
N LEU A 118 -5.76 -10.51 -16.16
CA LEU A 118 -7.00 -10.23 -16.89
C LEU A 118 -6.97 -8.89 -17.62
N ILE A 119 -6.00 -8.02 -17.31
CA ILE A 119 -5.92 -6.67 -17.88
C ILE A 119 -5.53 -6.75 -19.37
N LYS A 120 -6.32 -6.08 -20.20
CA LYS A 120 -6.09 -5.97 -21.63
C LYS A 120 -5.36 -4.67 -21.94
N TYR A 121 -4.10 -4.75 -22.37
CA TYR A 121 -3.27 -3.60 -22.74
C TYR A 121 -2.43 -3.88 -23.99
N SER A 122 -1.90 -2.84 -24.62
CA SER A 122 -1.00 -2.94 -25.78
C SER A 122 0.43 -2.62 -25.33
N ARG A 123 1.33 -3.62 -25.37
CA ARG A 123 2.72 -3.49 -24.89
C ARG A 123 3.49 -2.36 -25.59
N GLY A 124 3.28 -2.15 -26.89
CA GLY A 124 3.96 -1.10 -27.66
C GLY A 124 3.55 0.34 -27.30
N ASN A 125 2.41 0.52 -26.63
CA ASN A 125 1.83 1.82 -26.30
C ASN A 125 1.82 2.11 -24.79
N VAL A 126 2.52 1.33 -24.00
CA VAL A 126 2.63 1.51 -22.55
C VAL A 126 4.09 1.80 -22.20
N GLY A 127 4.39 3.03 -21.78
CA GLY A 127 5.72 3.40 -21.30
C GLY A 127 6.02 2.75 -19.93
N ASP A 128 7.29 2.62 -19.58
CA ASP A 128 7.75 1.95 -18.34
C ASP A 128 7.06 2.45 -17.07
N GLY A 129 6.82 3.76 -16.95
CA GLY A 129 6.12 4.34 -15.81
C GLY A 129 4.62 3.99 -15.74
N GLN A 130 3.99 3.63 -16.84
CA GLN A 130 2.58 3.26 -16.92
C GLN A 130 2.35 1.79 -16.54
N PHE A 131 3.34 0.91 -16.77
CA PHE A 131 3.28 -0.48 -16.26
C PHE A 131 3.13 -0.52 -14.74
N LEU A 132 3.76 0.41 -14.03
CA LEU A 132 3.70 0.51 -12.57
C LEU A 132 2.33 0.93 -12.03
N SER A 133 1.38 1.35 -12.89
CA SER A 133 0.05 1.80 -12.46
C SER A 133 -1.10 0.97 -13.03
N LEU A 134 -0.83 0.06 -13.97
CA LEU A 134 -1.86 -0.74 -14.66
C LEU A 134 -2.77 -1.49 -13.68
N ASP A 135 -2.17 -2.14 -12.71
CA ASP A 135 -2.86 -3.01 -11.75
C ASP A 135 -3.75 -2.21 -10.81
N GLY A 136 -3.22 -1.10 -10.25
CA GLY A 136 -3.98 -0.21 -9.36
C GLY A 136 -5.15 0.44 -10.07
N ASN A 137 -4.93 0.99 -11.26
CA ASN A 137 -5.98 1.62 -12.07
C ASN A 137 -7.09 0.63 -12.46
N ALA A 138 -6.72 -0.61 -12.81
CA ALA A 138 -7.71 -1.66 -13.10
C ALA A 138 -8.49 -2.08 -11.84
N PHE A 139 -7.85 -2.07 -10.67
CA PHE A 139 -8.53 -2.34 -9.40
C PHE A 139 -9.55 -1.24 -9.07
N GLU A 140 -9.17 0.02 -9.19
CA GLU A 140 -10.10 1.14 -9.02
C GLU A 140 -11.25 1.05 -10.02
N ALA A 141 -10.97 0.78 -11.29
CA ALA A 141 -12.02 0.58 -12.29
C ALA A 141 -12.96 -0.59 -11.97
N LEU A 142 -12.42 -1.67 -11.40
CA LEU A 142 -13.22 -2.82 -10.92
C LEU A 142 -14.13 -2.41 -9.76
N VAL A 143 -13.64 -1.60 -8.82
CA VAL A 143 -14.46 -1.05 -7.72
C VAL A 143 -15.58 -0.18 -8.28
N GLY A 144 -15.29 0.67 -9.26
CA GLY A 144 -16.31 1.48 -9.96
C GLY A 144 -17.37 0.63 -10.66
N ALA A 145 -16.96 -0.43 -11.34
CA ALA A 145 -17.86 -1.40 -11.97
C ALA A 145 -18.76 -2.11 -10.95
N LEU A 146 -18.17 -2.56 -9.85
CA LEU A 146 -18.87 -3.23 -8.75
C LEU A 146 -19.90 -2.31 -8.09
N TYR A 147 -19.53 -1.06 -7.86
CA TYR A 147 -20.42 -0.04 -7.31
C TYR A 147 -21.63 0.22 -8.21
N LEU A 148 -21.42 0.39 -9.52
CA LEU A 148 -22.51 0.61 -10.46
C LEU A 148 -23.43 -0.60 -10.61
N ASP A 149 -22.90 -1.81 -10.48
CA ASP A 149 -23.67 -3.07 -10.63
C ASP A 149 -24.44 -3.45 -9.37
N LYS A 150 -23.85 -3.26 -8.19
CA LYS A 150 -24.35 -3.80 -6.91
C LYS A 150 -24.63 -2.74 -5.84
N GLY A 151 -24.21 -1.51 -6.05
CA GLY A 151 -24.34 -0.43 -5.09
C GLY A 151 -23.31 -0.45 -3.97
N TYR A 152 -23.37 0.57 -3.12
CA TYR A 152 -22.40 0.85 -2.07
C TYR A 152 -22.24 -0.29 -1.05
N HIS A 153 -23.34 -0.73 -0.46
CA HIS A 153 -23.27 -1.72 0.65
C HIS A 153 -22.67 -3.06 0.23
N PHE A 154 -22.94 -3.50 -0.99
CA PHE A 154 -22.33 -4.72 -1.50
C PHE A 154 -20.84 -4.52 -1.74
N THR A 155 -20.45 -3.42 -2.38
CA THR A 155 -19.06 -3.07 -2.63
C THR A 155 -18.28 -2.95 -1.34
N TYR A 156 -18.83 -2.27 -0.33
CA TYR A 156 -18.24 -2.19 1.01
C TYR A 156 -17.97 -3.56 1.62
N LYS A 157 -18.97 -4.45 1.60
CA LYS A 157 -18.81 -5.82 2.15
C LYS A 157 -17.75 -6.63 1.41
N VAL A 158 -17.68 -6.51 0.08
CA VAL A 158 -16.66 -7.21 -0.72
C VAL A 158 -15.28 -6.70 -0.39
N LEU A 159 -15.08 -5.38 -0.40
CA LEU A 159 -13.78 -4.78 -0.13
C LEU A 159 -13.32 -5.08 1.30
N THR A 160 -14.14 -4.80 2.31
CA THR A 160 -13.70 -4.88 3.71
C THR A 160 -13.64 -6.30 4.24
N ARG A 161 -14.63 -7.15 3.96
CA ARG A 161 -14.73 -8.48 4.54
C ARG A 161 -14.08 -9.60 3.72
N LYS A 162 -13.83 -9.36 2.41
CA LYS A 162 -13.23 -10.38 1.55
C LYS A 162 -11.83 -9.98 1.07
N LEU A 163 -11.65 -8.75 0.60
CA LEU A 163 -10.38 -8.34 0.01
C LEU A 163 -9.39 -7.82 1.06
N PHE A 164 -9.77 -6.83 1.85
CA PHE A 164 -8.84 -6.27 2.84
C PHE A 164 -8.50 -7.29 3.93
N SER A 165 -9.51 -7.98 4.49
CA SER A 165 -9.27 -8.98 5.54
C SER A 165 -8.42 -10.17 5.10
N THR A 166 -8.38 -10.50 3.80
CA THR A 166 -7.66 -11.69 3.30
C THR A 166 -6.31 -11.35 2.70
N TYR A 167 -6.20 -10.19 2.04
CA TYR A 167 -5.04 -9.87 1.18
C TYR A 167 -4.25 -8.64 1.63
N MET A 168 -4.79 -7.84 2.57
CA MET A 168 -4.14 -6.62 3.05
C MET A 168 -3.92 -6.73 4.56
N ASP A 169 -2.67 -6.76 4.97
CA ASP A 169 -2.31 -6.70 6.39
C ASP A 169 -2.37 -5.24 6.85
N VAL A 170 -3.53 -4.87 7.44
CA VAL A 170 -3.78 -3.49 7.90
C VAL A 170 -2.93 -3.17 9.13
N ASP A 171 -2.59 -4.17 9.94
CA ASP A 171 -1.78 -4.00 11.14
C ASP A 171 -0.29 -3.85 10.78
N GLU A 172 0.20 -4.54 9.73
CA GLU A 172 1.50 -4.26 9.13
C GLU A 172 1.56 -2.84 8.56
N LEU A 173 0.50 -2.39 7.87
CA LEU A 173 0.42 -1.02 7.36
C LEU A 173 0.41 0.03 8.48
N GLU A 174 -0.20 -0.23 9.63
CA GLU A 174 -0.15 0.64 10.80
C GLU A 174 1.30 0.85 11.26
N ASN A 175 2.07 -0.23 11.34
CA ASN A 175 3.47 -0.21 11.79
C ASN A 175 4.45 0.33 10.73
N THR A 176 4.05 0.37 9.46
CA THR A 176 4.92 0.87 8.39
C THR A 176 4.86 2.40 8.33
N THR A 177 5.95 3.06 8.62
CA THR A 177 6.05 4.52 8.47
C THR A 177 6.44 4.88 7.04
N TRP A 178 5.57 5.58 6.31
CA TRP A 178 5.79 5.96 4.92
C TRP A 178 6.10 7.45 4.73
N ASN A 179 5.83 8.27 5.74
CA ASN A 179 6.03 9.71 5.68
C ASN A 179 7.05 10.16 6.74
N TYR A 180 8.25 9.62 6.67
CA TYR A 180 9.33 10.03 7.56
C TYR A 180 9.69 11.51 7.41
N LYS A 181 9.61 12.08 6.18
CA LYS A 181 9.80 13.51 5.95
C LYS A 181 8.82 14.35 6.76
N GLY A 182 7.53 14.04 6.70
CA GLY A 182 6.50 14.72 7.50
C GLY A 182 6.70 14.56 9.00
N LYS A 183 7.05 13.35 9.47
CA LYS A 183 7.35 13.09 10.87
C LYS A 183 8.55 13.87 11.37
N LEU A 184 9.63 13.92 10.58
CA LEU A 184 10.83 14.65 10.95
C LEU A 184 10.59 16.17 11.00
N ILE A 185 9.82 16.72 10.07
CA ILE A 185 9.41 18.13 10.08
C ILE A 185 8.56 18.42 11.33
N ALA A 186 7.57 17.59 11.64
CA ALA A 186 6.72 17.75 12.83
C ALA A 186 7.52 17.62 14.12
N TRP A 187 8.50 16.73 14.18
CA TRP A 187 9.45 16.61 15.28
C TRP A 187 10.27 17.91 15.45
N GLY A 188 10.79 18.46 14.33
CA GLY A 188 11.53 19.73 14.35
C GLY A 188 10.68 20.88 14.89
N GLN A 189 9.43 21.00 14.43
CA GLN A 189 8.49 22.01 14.93
C GLN A 189 8.22 21.87 16.44
N LYS A 190 7.99 20.63 16.90
CA LYS A 190 7.77 20.35 18.34
C LYS A 190 8.99 20.71 19.19
N ASN A 191 10.19 20.45 18.69
CA ASN A 191 11.44 20.71 19.40
C ASN A 191 12.06 22.09 19.07
N LYS A 192 11.33 22.95 18.34
CA LYS A 192 11.79 24.29 17.93
C LYS A 192 13.10 24.25 17.15
N CYS A 193 13.31 23.19 16.38
CA CYS A 193 14.51 22.95 15.59
C CYS A 193 14.16 23.01 14.10
N SER A 194 14.93 23.75 13.31
CA SER A 194 14.72 23.83 11.86
C SER A 194 15.09 22.50 11.19
N VAL A 195 14.26 22.05 10.26
CA VAL A 195 14.52 20.87 9.42
C VAL A 195 14.45 21.28 7.95
N ALA A 196 15.54 21.15 7.23
CA ALA A 196 15.64 21.48 5.81
C ALA A 196 16.20 20.30 5.02
N PHE A 197 15.74 20.15 3.77
CA PHE A 197 16.21 19.13 2.84
C PHE A 197 16.85 19.80 1.64
N GLU A 198 18.08 19.40 1.28
CA GLU A 198 18.84 19.96 0.18
C GLU A 198 19.33 18.86 -0.75
N THR A 199 19.20 19.07 -2.07
CA THR A 199 19.83 18.18 -3.06
C THR A 199 21.26 18.62 -3.26
N ILE A 200 22.22 17.84 -2.76
CA ILE A 200 23.65 18.18 -2.79
C ILE A 200 24.38 17.68 -4.04
N SER A 201 23.90 16.61 -4.70
CA SER A 201 24.43 16.19 -5.99
C SER A 201 23.36 15.53 -6.86
N ILE A 202 23.59 15.59 -8.18
CA ILE A 202 22.82 14.90 -9.20
C ILE A 202 23.82 14.22 -10.14
N GLU A 203 23.80 12.91 -10.16
CA GLU A 203 24.67 12.09 -11.01
C GLU A 203 23.85 11.32 -12.03
N GLU A 204 24.39 11.09 -13.21
CA GLU A 204 23.76 10.24 -14.23
C GLU A 204 24.51 8.91 -14.31
N ILE A 205 23.83 7.83 -13.88
CA ILE A 205 24.37 6.47 -13.89
C ILE A 205 23.51 5.60 -14.80
N LYS A 206 24.11 5.05 -15.87
CA LYS A 206 23.43 4.17 -16.84
C LYS A 206 22.11 4.77 -17.38
N HIS A 207 22.16 6.04 -17.82
CA HIS A 207 21.00 6.79 -18.34
C HIS A 207 19.86 7.04 -17.33
N ARG A 208 20.14 6.96 -16.03
CA ARG A 208 19.21 7.31 -14.96
C ARG A 208 19.84 8.35 -14.05
N LYS A 209 19.08 9.39 -13.73
CA LYS A 209 19.50 10.41 -12.75
C LYS A 209 19.39 9.83 -11.35
N GLN A 210 20.46 10.00 -10.59
CA GLN A 210 20.56 9.68 -9.17
C GLN A 210 20.73 10.97 -8.38
N TYR A 211 19.97 11.12 -7.32
CA TYR A 211 19.93 12.35 -6.50
C TYR A 211 20.45 12.03 -5.10
N THR A 212 21.42 12.79 -4.65
CA THR A 212 21.87 12.77 -3.25
C THR A 212 21.20 13.91 -2.51
N VAL A 213 20.42 13.58 -1.48
CA VAL A 213 19.73 14.54 -0.63
C VAL A 213 20.32 14.50 0.77
N GLN A 214 20.58 15.67 1.32
CA GLN A 214 21.01 15.90 2.69
C GLN A 214 19.86 16.48 3.51
N VAL A 215 19.72 16.03 4.75
CA VAL A 215 18.86 16.67 5.73
C VAL A 215 19.72 17.50 6.69
N ASN A 216 19.32 18.75 6.92
CA ASN A 216 19.91 19.65 7.87
C ASN A 216 18.96 19.83 9.06
N ILE A 217 19.47 19.68 10.27
CA ILE A 217 18.72 19.85 11.53
C ILE A 217 19.43 20.93 12.35
N GLY A 218 18.68 21.96 12.75
CA GLY A 218 19.25 23.10 13.48
C GLY A 218 20.28 23.90 12.64
N GLY A 219 20.19 23.82 11.31
CA GLY A 219 21.14 24.46 10.39
C GLY A 219 22.42 23.67 10.14
N LEU A 220 22.61 22.50 10.75
CA LEU A 220 23.78 21.65 10.57
C LEU A 220 23.44 20.40 9.75
N PRO A 221 24.36 19.93 8.89
CA PRO A 221 24.20 18.64 8.19
C PRO A 221 24.03 17.49 9.18
N PHE A 222 23.00 16.66 8.98
CA PHE A 222 22.70 15.58 9.91
C PHE A 222 22.88 14.20 9.26
N ASP A 223 22.26 13.98 8.08
CA ASP A 223 22.38 12.70 7.35
C ASP A 223 22.22 12.92 5.84
N THR A 224 22.60 11.91 5.03
CA THR A 224 22.47 11.91 3.58
C THR A 224 21.86 10.61 3.07
N ALA A 225 21.15 10.69 1.94
CA ALA A 225 20.66 9.51 1.22
C ALA A 225 20.64 9.73 -0.29
N VAL A 226 20.74 8.63 -1.02
CA VAL A 226 20.80 8.60 -2.48
C VAL A 226 19.64 7.80 -3.02
N ASN A 227 18.94 8.35 -4.04
CA ASN A 227 17.86 7.61 -4.72
C ASN A 227 17.66 8.17 -6.15
N TYR A 228 16.88 7.45 -6.97
CA TYR A 228 16.57 7.82 -8.36
C TYR A 228 15.45 8.87 -8.48
N SER A 229 14.91 9.38 -7.40
CA SER A 229 14.02 10.55 -7.37
C SER A 229 14.29 11.37 -6.11
N ILE A 230 14.17 12.69 -6.21
CA ILE A 230 14.35 13.62 -5.09
C ILE A 230 13.40 13.24 -3.94
N LYS A 231 12.12 13.02 -4.25
CA LYS A 231 11.10 12.67 -3.24
C LYS A 231 11.43 11.37 -2.49
N SER A 232 11.97 10.36 -3.18
CA SER A 232 12.36 9.10 -2.54
C SER A 232 13.64 9.25 -1.72
N ALA A 233 14.59 10.07 -2.18
CA ALA A 233 15.80 10.39 -1.45
C ALA A 233 15.49 11.18 -0.16
N GLU A 234 14.58 12.16 -0.22
CA GLU A 234 14.08 12.91 0.94
C GLU A 234 13.41 12.00 1.99
N GLN A 235 12.59 11.03 1.57
CA GLN A 235 11.98 10.08 2.49
C GLN A 235 13.03 9.18 3.14
N LEU A 236 13.99 8.71 2.36
CA LEU A 236 15.05 7.81 2.83
C LEU A 236 15.99 8.50 3.83
N VAL A 237 16.39 9.75 3.56
CA VAL A 237 17.24 10.49 4.50
C VAL A 237 16.47 10.86 5.76
N ALA A 238 15.18 11.19 5.64
CA ALA A 238 14.32 11.46 6.79
C ALA A 238 14.12 10.21 7.66
N GLU A 239 13.99 9.02 7.06
CA GLU A 239 13.92 7.75 7.78
C GLU A 239 15.20 7.50 8.60
N LYS A 240 16.37 7.65 7.97
CA LYS A 240 17.67 7.48 8.65
C LYS A 240 17.80 8.45 9.83
N ALA A 241 17.55 9.74 9.56
CA ALA A 241 17.65 10.78 10.57
C ALA A 241 16.68 10.53 11.75
N PHE A 242 15.44 10.15 11.47
CA PHE A 242 14.42 9.92 12.49
C PHE A 242 14.77 8.72 13.38
N LYS A 243 15.23 7.60 12.80
CA LYS A 243 15.71 6.43 13.55
C LYS A 243 16.88 6.78 14.47
N ARG A 244 17.85 7.54 13.97
CA ARG A 244 19.00 7.98 14.76
C ARG A 244 18.57 8.86 15.94
N ILE A 245 17.63 9.78 15.75
CA ILE A 245 17.07 10.61 16.82
C ILE A 245 16.37 9.74 17.87
N GLU A 246 15.57 8.77 17.45
CA GLU A 246 14.89 7.84 18.38
C GLU A 246 15.89 7.01 19.20
N GLU A 247 16.98 6.54 18.59
CA GLU A 247 18.04 5.81 19.28
C GLU A 247 18.79 6.69 20.30
N GLU A 248 19.08 7.92 19.96
CA GLU A 248 19.74 8.88 20.87
C GLU A 248 18.83 9.22 22.06
N GLN A 249 17.55 9.50 21.84
CA GLN A 249 16.58 9.77 22.91
C GLN A 249 16.33 8.53 23.79
N GLY A 250 16.36 7.33 23.21
CA GLY A 250 16.26 6.07 23.99
C GLY A 250 17.44 5.87 24.92
N LYS A 251 18.64 6.25 24.51
CA LYS A 251 19.86 6.15 25.33
C LYS A 251 19.84 7.17 26.48
N GLU A 252 19.40 8.40 26.25
CA GLU A 252 19.29 9.43 27.31
C GLU A 252 18.32 9.00 28.41
N LYS A 253 17.13 8.49 28.04
CA LYS A 253 16.17 7.96 29.03
C LYS A 253 16.71 6.80 29.86
N THR A 254 17.48 5.92 29.26
CA THR A 254 18.10 4.80 29.97
C THR A 254 19.19 5.26 30.95
N TYR A 255 19.91 6.31 30.60
CA TYR A 255 20.91 6.95 31.49
C TYR A 255 20.27 7.62 32.70
N GLU A 256 19.15 8.32 32.51
CA GLU A 256 18.40 8.99 33.61
C GLU A 256 17.82 7.95 34.59
N ILE A 257 17.21 6.87 34.08
CA ILE A 257 16.64 5.81 34.93
C ILE A 257 17.71 5.10 35.76
N ASN A 258 18.89 4.86 35.19
CA ASN A 258 19.99 4.20 35.92
C ASN A 258 20.62 5.13 36.98
N LYS A 259 20.56 6.44 36.78
CA LYS A 259 21.08 7.43 37.75
C LYS A 259 20.15 7.59 38.96
N GLU A 260 18.83 7.47 38.76
CA GLU A 260 17.83 7.49 39.86
C GLU A 260 17.79 6.18 40.66
N SER A 261 18.34 5.08 40.13
CA SER A 261 18.41 3.79 40.85
C SER A 261 19.68 3.63 41.67
N ASP A 262 20.69 4.49 41.52
CA ASP A 262 21.95 4.50 42.24
C ASP A 262 22.04 5.55 43.37
N GLU A 263 20.96 6.38 43.53
CA GLU A 263 20.73 7.27 44.67
C GLU A 263 19.71 6.65 45.67
#